data_2d7a5f01f9943b2bde1069035eae4c84
#
_entry.id   2d7a5f01f9943b2bde1069035eae4c84
#
_cell.length_a   1.000
_cell.length_b   1.000
_cell.length_c   1.000
_cell.angle_alpha   90.00
_cell.angle_beta   90.00
_cell.angle_gamma   90.00
#
_symmetry.space_group_name_H-M   'P 1'
#
loop_
_entity.id
_entity.type
_entity.pdbx_description
1 polymer ?
#
loop_
_entity_poly.entity_id
_entity_poly.type
_entity_poly.pdbx_seq_one_letter_code
_entity_poly.pdbx_strand_id
1 'polypeptide(L)'
;RDAQESRGLGDVYKRQELCQLAVELTGDAPAVLDNGCGEGYYTAGIYRALCEAGKTPVMAGIDISKPILRLAAKQEKNVQFAVASSYRLPAADRSVDLLINCFSPLAIEEFRRVLRPGGHFIYVVPGEMHLWEMKQVLYDHPYVNEVKETPYEGFRYVSIRHITDVIHLEDPADIQALFGMTPYCWKTPKAGVEKLCKLTQLDCRIAFDIHVFEKER
;
A
#
# COMPACT_ATOMS: atom_id res chain seq x y z
N ARG A 1 -8.75 21.60 -2.15
CA ARG A 1 -7.33 21.24 -2.39
C ARG A 1 -7.34 19.79 -2.77
N ASP A 2 -6.82 19.49 -3.95
CA ASP A 2 -6.89 18.15 -4.51
C ASP A 2 -6.00 17.20 -3.73
N ALA A 3 -6.51 15.99 -3.44
CA ALA A 3 -5.74 14.90 -2.82
C ALA A 3 -4.46 14.54 -3.60
N GLN A 4 -4.28 15.09 -4.78
CA GLN A 4 -3.10 14.97 -5.62
C GLN A 4 -1.92 15.85 -5.17
N GLU A 5 -2.15 17.02 -4.57
CA GLU A 5 -1.09 17.95 -4.16
C GLU A 5 -0.44 17.57 -2.82
N SER A 6 -1.12 16.78 -1.99
CA SER A 6 -0.58 16.32 -0.69
C SER A 6 0.15 14.97 -0.73
N ARG A 7 0.29 14.36 -1.92
CA ARG A 7 1.05 13.12 -2.07
C ARG A 7 2.53 13.42 -2.03
N GLY A 8 3.13 13.15 -0.87
CA GLY A 8 4.57 13.31 -0.68
C GLY A 8 5.39 12.44 -1.64
N LEU A 9 6.64 12.79 -1.82
CA LEU A 9 7.64 12.07 -2.63
C LEU A 9 7.65 10.55 -2.33
N GLY A 10 7.42 10.14 -1.09
CA GLY A 10 7.38 8.74 -0.70
C GLY A 10 6.29 7.91 -1.37
N ASP A 11 5.12 8.49 -1.69
CA ASP A 11 4.08 7.79 -2.45
C ASP A 11 4.47 7.64 -3.92
N VAL A 12 5.20 8.60 -4.47
CA VAL A 12 5.73 8.54 -5.83
C VAL A 12 6.77 7.43 -5.96
N TYR A 13 7.75 7.38 -5.05
CA TYR A 13 8.78 6.33 -5.05
C TYR A 13 8.16 4.94 -4.81
N LYS A 14 7.25 4.82 -3.86
CA LYS A 14 6.52 3.56 -3.61
C LYS A 14 5.79 3.08 -4.85
N ARG A 15 5.09 4.00 -5.56
CA ARG A 15 4.40 3.66 -6.81
C ARG A 15 5.37 3.21 -7.89
N GLN A 16 6.53 3.88 -8.05
CA GLN A 16 7.54 3.49 -9.01
C GLN A 16 8.06 2.06 -8.76
N GLU A 17 8.39 1.75 -7.51
CA GLU A 17 8.83 0.41 -7.12
C GLU A 17 7.76 -0.66 -7.34
N LEU A 18 6.49 -0.37 -7.01
CA LEU A 18 5.38 -1.29 -7.26
C LEU A 18 5.16 -1.53 -8.77
N CYS A 19 5.27 -0.48 -9.58
CA CYS A 19 5.18 -0.59 -11.04
C CYS A 19 6.31 -1.46 -11.60
N GLN A 20 7.54 -1.23 -11.16
CA GLN A 20 8.70 -2.00 -11.60
C GLN A 20 8.57 -3.48 -11.20
N LEU A 21 8.21 -3.76 -9.94
CA LEU A 21 7.97 -5.13 -9.47
C LEU A 21 6.86 -5.83 -10.25
N ALA A 22 5.76 -5.13 -10.54
CA ALA A 22 4.67 -5.71 -11.32
C ALA A 22 5.13 -6.11 -12.73
N VAL A 23 5.96 -5.29 -13.38
CA VAL A 23 6.54 -5.61 -14.69
C VAL A 23 7.52 -6.78 -14.61
N GLU A 24 8.38 -6.83 -13.59
CA GLU A 24 9.38 -7.87 -13.39
C GLU A 24 8.77 -9.24 -13.08
N LEU A 25 7.71 -9.26 -12.25
CA LEU A 25 7.13 -10.48 -11.68
C LEU A 25 6.03 -11.13 -12.53
N THR A 26 5.65 -10.50 -13.65
CA THR A 26 4.51 -10.98 -14.46
C THR A 26 4.88 -11.30 -15.90
N GLY A 27 4.14 -12.21 -16.52
CA GLY A 27 4.23 -12.52 -17.95
C GLY A 27 3.51 -11.50 -18.84
N ASP A 28 3.26 -11.85 -20.11
CA ASP A 28 2.73 -10.93 -21.12
C ASP A 28 1.26 -10.54 -20.92
N ALA A 29 0.45 -11.45 -20.37
CA ALA A 29 -0.99 -11.23 -20.15
C ALA A 29 -1.39 -11.56 -18.70
N PRO A 30 -0.91 -10.79 -17.70
CA PRO A 30 -1.11 -11.09 -16.30
C PRO A 30 -2.53 -10.78 -15.83
N ALA A 31 -3.06 -11.63 -14.96
CA ALA A 31 -4.21 -11.32 -14.11
C ALA A 31 -3.71 -10.71 -12.79
N VAL A 32 -4.06 -9.46 -12.53
CA VAL A 32 -3.58 -8.68 -11.38
C VAL A 32 -4.74 -8.29 -10.48
N LEU A 33 -4.59 -8.49 -9.16
CA LEU A 33 -5.57 -8.07 -8.16
C LEU A 33 -4.92 -7.14 -7.13
N ASP A 34 -5.49 -5.93 -6.99
CA ASP A 34 -5.11 -4.97 -5.95
C ASP A 34 -6.12 -5.01 -4.80
N ASN A 35 -5.69 -5.52 -3.65
CA ASN A 35 -6.51 -5.70 -2.46
C ASN A 35 -6.41 -4.46 -1.55
N GLY A 36 -7.54 -3.77 -1.35
CA GLY A 36 -7.58 -2.50 -0.63
C GLY A 36 -7.03 -1.36 -1.48
N CYS A 37 -7.47 -1.29 -2.74
CA CYS A 37 -6.93 -0.36 -3.75
C CYS A 37 -7.20 1.12 -3.46
N GLY A 38 -8.09 1.43 -2.50
CA GLY A 38 -8.47 2.81 -2.17
C GLY A 38 -8.99 3.57 -3.38
N GLU A 39 -8.48 4.77 -3.61
CA GLU A 39 -8.82 5.62 -4.75
C GLU A 39 -8.14 5.20 -6.08
N GLY A 40 -7.40 4.09 -6.09
CA GLY A 40 -6.81 3.52 -7.29
C GLY A 40 -5.48 4.13 -7.74
N TYR A 41 -4.80 4.87 -6.89
CA TYR A 41 -3.54 5.55 -7.24
C TYR A 41 -2.44 4.58 -7.66
N TYR A 42 -2.20 3.55 -6.86
CA TYR A 42 -1.23 2.51 -7.20
C TYR A 42 -1.75 1.62 -8.32
N THR A 43 -3.02 1.23 -8.25
CA THR A 43 -3.71 0.40 -9.24
C THR A 43 -3.56 0.97 -10.65
N ALA A 44 -3.91 2.25 -10.84
CA ALA A 44 -3.81 2.93 -12.13
C ALA A 44 -2.35 3.05 -12.62
N GLY A 45 -1.41 3.33 -11.71
CA GLY A 45 0.01 3.39 -12.03
C GLY A 45 0.55 2.05 -12.52
N ILE A 46 0.25 0.98 -11.81
CA ILE A 46 0.68 -0.39 -12.16
C ILE A 46 0.06 -0.84 -13.48
N TYR A 47 -1.24 -0.59 -13.69
CA TYR A 47 -1.90 -0.93 -14.95
C TYR A 47 -1.19 -0.27 -16.14
N ARG A 48 -0.93 1.04 -16.05
CA ARG A 48 -0.25 1.79 -17.12
C ARG A 48 1.18 1.29 -17.35
N ALA A 49 1.93 1.04 -16.28
CA ALA A 49 3.29 0.52 -16.40
C ALA A 49 3.35 -0.85 -17.08
N LEU A 50 2.40 -1.73 -16.79
CA LEU A 50 2.27 -3.01 -17.49
C LEU A 50 1.98 -2.83 -18.98
N CYS A 51 1.04 -1.94 -19.33
CA CYS A 51 0.72 -1.62 -20.73
C CYS A 51 1.92 -0.98 -21.47
N GLU A 52 2.63 -0.05 -20.83
CA GLU A 52 3.83 0.60 -21.38
C GLU A 52 4.97 -0.40 -21.60
N ALA A 53 5.04 -1.47 -20.78
CA ALA A 53 5.95 -2.59 -20.96
C ALA A 53 5.50 -3.58 -22.07
N GLY A 54 4.44 -3.27 -22.81
CA GLY A 54 3.93 -4.11 -23.90
C GLY A 54 3.08 -5.29 -23.44
N LYS A 55 2.68 -5.33 -22.15
CA LYS A 55 1.84 -6.39 -21.61
C LYS A 55 0.35 -6.09 -21.81
N THR A 56 -0.49 -7.12 -21.71
CA THR A 56 -1.96 -7.02 -21.83
C THR A 56 -2.63 -7.46 -20.52
N PRO A 57 -2.56 -6.65 -19.44
CA PRO A 57 -3.05 -7.04 -18.13
C PRO A 57 -4.57 -7.08 -18.07
N VAL A 58 -5.10 -8.10 -17.38
CA VAL A 58 -6.47 -8.07 -16.83
C VAL A 58 -6.32 -7.68 -15.37
N MET A 59 -6.80 -6.48 -14.98
CA MET A 59 -6.59 -5.96 -13.63
C MET A 59 -7.89 -5.60 -12.94
N ALA A 60 -7.98 -5.96 -11.67
CA ALA A 60 -9.06 -5.57 -10.79
C ALA A 60 -8.53 -4.95 -9.50
N GLY A 61 -9.28 -3.98 -8.97
CA GLY A 61 -9.06 -3.39 -7.65
C GLY A 61 -10.28 -3.62 -6.76
N ILE A 62 -10.07 -3.97 -5.52
CA ILE A 62 -11.15 -4.08 -4.54
C ILE A 62 -10.89 -3.19 -3.32
N ASP A 63 -11.97 -2.70 -2.76
CA ASP A 63 -11.99 -1.97 -1.48
C ASP A 63 -13.37 -2.16 -0.81
N ILE A 64 -13.44 -2.01 0.50
CA ILE A 64 -14.70 -2.07 1.23
C ILE A 64 -15.51 -0.77 1.08
N SER A 65 -14.85 0.33 0.74
CA SER A 65 -15.44 1.66 0.65
C SER A 65 -15.95 1.96 -0.76
N LYS A 66 -17.26 1.82 -0.97
CA LYS A 66 -17.90 2.19 -2.24
C LYS A 66 -17.64 3.64 -2.70
N PRO A 67 -17.62 4.66 -1.81
CA PRO A 67 -17.31 6.04 -2.23
C PRO A 67 -15.91 6.18 -2.84
N ILE A 68 -14.90 5.52 -2.25
CA ILE A 68 -13.52 5.63 -2.71
C ILE A 68 -13.33 4.93 -4.05
N LEU A 69 -14.01 3.80 -4.29
CA LEU A 69 -13.97 3.09 -5.57
C LEU A 69 -14.56 3.90 -6.73
N ARG A 70 -15.47 4.83 -6.45
CA ARG A 70 -15.96 5.77 -7.48
C ARG A 70 -14.87 6.72 -7.95
N LEU A 71 -13.90 7.05 -7.10
CA LEU A 71 -12.73 7.85 -7.47
C LEU A 71 -11.76 6.99 -8.28
N ALA A 72 -11.49 5.77 -7.82
CA ALA A 72 -10.65 4.81 -8.53
C ALA A 72 -11.12 4.56 -9.97
N ALA A 73 -12.42 4.32 -10.16
CA ALA A 73 -13.01 4.09 -11.48
C ALA A 73 -12.96 5.31 -12.43
N LYS A 74 -12.74 6.52 -11.88
CA LYS A 74 -12.49 7.72 -12.69
C LYS A 74 -11.03 7.85 -13.11
N GLN A 75 -10.10 7.31 -12.31
CA GLN A 75 -8.67 7.38 -12.58
C GLN A 75 -8.24 6.45 -13.71
N GLU A 76 -8.81 5.22 -13.74
CA GLU A 76 -8.48 4.22 -14.77
C GLU A 76 -9.72 3.41 -15.16
N LYS A 77 -10.17 3.61 -16.40
CA LYS A 77 -11.40 2.99 -16.93
C LYS A 77 -11.22 1.54 -17.38
N ASN A 78 -9.99 1.14 -17.63
CA ASN A 78 -9.66 -0.21 -18.12
C ASN A 78 -9.45 -1.20 -16.97
N VAL A 79 -9.48 -0.73 -15.71
CA VAL A 79 -9.42 -1.57 -14.51
C VAL A 79 -10.83 -1.81 -13.98
N GLN A 80 -11.12 -3.03 -13.58
CA GLN A 80 -12.38 -3.39 -12.93
C GLN A 80 -12.31 -3.09 -11.43
N PHE A 81 -13.31 -2.39 -10.89
CA PHE A 81 -13.37 -2.09 -9.46
C PHE A 81 -14.62 -2.70 -8.82
N ALA A 82 -14.44 -3.36 -7.67
CA ALA A 82 -15.52 -4.02 -6.95
C ALA A 82 -15.46 -3.76 -5.44
N VAL A 83 -16.65 -3.57 -4.83
CA VAL A 83 -16.77 -3.53 -3.37
C VAL A 83 -16.66 -4.95 -2.83
N ALA A 84 -15.60 -5.25 -2.10
CA ALA A 84 -15.36 -6.57 -1.54
C ALA A 84 -14.51 -6.51 -0.27
N SER A 85 -14.55 -7.59 0.51
CA SER A 85 -13.69 -7.79 1.67
C SER A 85 -12.44 -8.57 1.28
N SER A 86 -11.29 -8.21 1.85
CA SER A 86 -10.04 -8.98 1.73
C SER A 86 -10.20 -10.45 2.15
N TYR A 87 -11.10 -10.71 3.10
CA TYR A 87 -11.37 -12.06 3.62
C TYR A 87 -12.33 -12.88 2.74
N ARG A 88 -12.81 -12.32 1.63
CA ARG A 88 -13.63 -13.00 0.63
C ARG A 88 -13.44 -12.32 -0.71
N LEU A 89 -12.34 -12.64 -1.37
CA LEU A 89 -11.96 -12.05 -2.64
C LEU A 89 -12.87 -12.52 -3.78
N PRO A 90 -13.38 -11.61 -4.64
CA PRO A 90 -14.25 -11.94 -5.77
C PRO A 90 -13.43 -12.43 -6.98
N ALA A 91 -12.53 -13.36 -6.73
CA ALA A 91 -11.70 -14.01 -7.75
C ALA A 91 -11.79 -15.52 -7.61
N ALA A 92 -11.74 -16.23 -8.72
CA ALA A 92 -11.72 -17.68 -8.73
C ALA A 92 -10.43 -18.23 -8.14
N ASP A 93 -10.44 -19.49 -7.72
CA ASP A 93 -9.24 -20.18 -7.26
C ASP A 93 -8.18 -20.19 -8.35
N ARG A 94 -6.92 -19.96 -7.97
CA ARG A 94 -5.76 -20.05 -8.89
C ARG A 94 -5.94 -19.25 -10.18
N SER A 95 -6.55 -18.05 -10.11
CA SER A 95 -6.84 -17.19 -11.26
C SER A 95 -5.95 -15.95 -11.35
N VAL A 96 -5.21 -15.61 -10.30
CA VAL A 96 -4.42 -14.38 -10.18
C VAL A 96 -2.93 -14.69 -10.30
N ASP A 97 -2.20 -13.94 -11.11
CA ASP A 97 -0.74 -14.04 -11.27
C ASP A 97 0.01 -13.15 -10.28
N LEU A 98 -0.55 -11.95 -10.01
CA LEU A 98 0.02 -10.98 -9.08
C LEU A 98 -1.08 -10.41 -8.17
N LEU A 99 -0.88 -10.52 -6.86
CA LEU A 99 -1.72 -9.89 -5.85
C LEU A 99 -0.92 -8.78 -5.14
N ILE A 100 -1.51 -7.60 -5.01
CA ILE A 100 -0.93 -6.45 -4.33
C ILE A 100 -1.75 -6.19 -3.08
N ASN A 101 -1.08 -5.97 -1.95
CA ASN A 101 -1.69 -5.61 -0.67
C ASN A 101 -0.90 -4.47 -0.04
N CYS A 102 -1.42 -3.24 -0.21
CA CYS A 102 -0.78 -2.03 0.29
C CYS A 102 -1.59 -1.49 1.48
N PHE A 103 -1.06 -1.63 2.71
CA PHE A 103 -1.70 -1.18 3.97
C PHE A 103 -3.12 -1.73 4.20
N SER A 104 -3.46 -2.83 3.57
CA SER A 104 -4.74 -3.49 3.68
C SER A 104 -4.66 -4.74 4.56
N PRO A 105 -5.78 -5.26 5.09
CA PRO A 105 -5.75 -6.47 5.92
C PRO A 105 -5.09 -7.66 5.21
N LEU A 106 -4.24 -8.38 5.94
CA LEU A 106 -3.58 -9.58 5.47
C LEU A 106 -4.53 -10.78 5.59
N ALA A 107 -5.12 -11.21 4.49
CA ALA A 107 -6.00 -12.38 4.40
C ALA A 107 -5.28 -13.54 3.69
N ILE A 108 -4.26 -14.09 4.34
CA ILE A 108 -3.30 -15.01 3.72
C ILE A 108 -3.96 -16.23 3.07
N GLU A 109 -5.02 -16.80 3.68
CA GLU A 109 -5.74 -17.95 3.15
C GLU A 109 -6.44 -17.62 1.82
N GLU A 110 -7.06 -16.43 1.72
CA GLU A 110 -7.68 -15.96 0.49
C GLU A 110 -6.63 -15.65 -0.58
N PHE A 111 -5.50 -15.05 -0.18
CA PHE A 111 -4.39 -14.80 -1.11
C PHE A 111 -3.84 -16.10 -1.68
N ARG A 112 -3.66 -17.12 -0.81
CA ARG A 112 -3.25 -18.46 -1.21
C ARG A 112 -4.30 -19.12 -2.13
N ARG A 113 -5.60 -18.94 -1.87
CA ARG A 113 -6.67 -19.48 -2.71
C ARG A 113 -6.65 -18.92 -4.12
N VAL A 114 -6.60 -17.59 -4.27
CA VAL A 114 -6.77 -16.92 -5.57
C VAL A 114 -5.51 -16.93 -6.43
N LEU A 115 -4.32 -16.92 -5.83
CA LEU A 115 -3.05 -16.95 -6.58
C LEU A 115 -2.83 -18.29 -7.28
N ARG A 116 -2.28 -18.24 -8.48
CA ARG A 116 -1.77 -19.43 -9.19
C ARG A 116 -0.51 -19.95 -8.49
N PRO A 117 -0.19 -21.26 -8.59
CA PRO A 117 1.13 -21.76 -8.24
C PRO A 117 2.22 -20.99 -9.01
N GLY A 118 3.22 -20.48 -8.33
CA GLY A 118 4.24 -19.58 -8.89
C GLY A 118 3.79 -18.12 -9.08
N GLY A 119 2.54 -17.78 -8.74
CA GLY A 119 2.07 -16.39 -8.69
C GLY A 119 2.66 -15.65 -7.50
N HIS A 120 2.73 -14.32 -7.60
CA HIS A 120 3.40 -13.48 -6.62
C HIS A 120 2.42 -12.67 -5.77
N PHE A 121 2.82 -12.45 -4.53
CA PHE A 121 2.15 -11.60 -3.57
C PHE A 121 3.09 -10.48 -3.13
N ILE A 122 2.71 -9.23 -3.38
CA ILE A 122 3.42 -8.04 -2.91
C ILE A 122 2.71 -7.50 -1.67
N TYR A 123 3.45 -7.37 -0.57
CA TYR A 123 2.95 -6.87 0.70
C TYR A 123 3.72 -5.62 1.14
N VAL A 124 3.03 -4.48 1.15
CA VAL A 124 3.60 -3.19 1.54
C VAL A 124 3.19 -2.86 2.97
N VAL A 125 4.17 -2.63 3.82
CA VAL A 125 3.98 -2.29 5.23
C VAL A 125 4.84 -1.09 5.62
N PRO A 126 4.50 -0.39 6.72
CA PRO A 126 5.40 0.61 7.29
C PRO A 126 6.70 -0.04 7.75
N GLY A 127 7.83 0.51 7.32
CA GLY A 127 9.15 0.10 7.80
C GLY A 127 9.38 0.50 9.26
N GLU A 128 10.48 0.03 9.84
CA GLU A 128 10.80 0.18 11.27
C GLU A 128 10.71 1.63 11.74
N MET A 129 11.30 2.56 11.01
CA MET A 129 11.42 3.98 11.37
C MET A 129 10.33 4.86 10.73
N HIS A 130 9.24 4.25 10.20
CA HIS A 130 8.17 5.02 9.58
C HIS A 130 7.50 5.97 10.56
N LEU A 131 7.47 7.27 10.21
CA LEU A 131 6.90 8.37 11.00
C LEU A 131 7.52 8.49 12.40
N TRP A 132 8.81 8.18 12.54
CA TRP A 132 9.50 8.19 13.84
C TRP A 132 9.44 9.53 14.53
N GLU A 133 9.72 10.63 13.81
CA GLU A 133 9.74 11.98 14.35
C GLU A 133 8.34 12.41 14.84
N MET A 134 7.29 12.02 14.12
CA MET A 134 5.91 12.21 14.57
C MET A 134 5.62 11.42 15.85
N LYS A 135 6.06 10.17 15.94
CA LYS A 135 5.89 9.34 17.15
C LYS A 135 6.61 9.94 18.37
N GLN A 136 7.78 10.56 18.19
CA GLN A 136 8.50 11.26 19.26
C GLN A 136 7.71 12.44 19.81
N VAL A 137 6.91 13.12 18.99
CA VAL A 137 6.01 14.19 19.45
C VAL A 137 4.78 13.62 20.17
N LEU A 138 4.20 12.54 19.64
CA LEU A 138 2.94 11.97 20.10
C LEU A 138 3.07 11.20 21.42
N TYR A 139 4.21 10.54 21.65
CA TYR A 139 4.41 9.59 22.76
C TYR A 139 5.61 9.96 23.62
N ASP A 140 5.47 9.86 24.94
CA ASP A 140 6.59 10.05 25.88
C ASP A 140 7.61 8.88 25.80
N HIS A 141 7.13 7.69 25.38
CA HIS A 141 7.96 6.52 25.09
C HIS A 141 7.67 6.05 23.65
N PRO A 142 8.28 6.69 22.65
CA PRO A 142 8.07 6.30 21.25
C PRO A 142 8.65 4.92 20.99
N TYR A 143 8.01 4.17 20.09
CA TYR A 143 8.42 2.82 19.70
C TYR A 143 8.60 2.72 18.20
N VAL A 144 9.56 1.95 17.75
CA VAL A 144 9.75 1.58 16.34
C VAL A 144 8.67 0.59 15.90
N ASN A 145 8.40 0.53 14.60
CA ASN A 145 7.52 -0.52 14.10
C ASN A 145 8.22 -1.87 14.16
N GLU A 146 7.45 -2.90 14.49
CA GLU A 146 7.96 -4.26 14.46
C GLU A 146 8.09 -4.72 13.00
N VAL A 147 9.29 -5.07 12.59
CA VAL A 147 9.56 -5.69 11.28
C VAL A 147 9.40 -7.19 11.44
N LYS A 148 8.41 -7.76 10.76
CA LYS A 148 8.17 -9.21 10.77
C LYS A 148 8.61 -9.79 9.43
N GLU A 149 9.75 -10.43 9.41
CA GLU A 149 10.10 -11.41 8.39
C GLU A 149 9.34 -12.71 8.71
N THR A 150 8.11 -12.80 8.27
CA THR A 150 7.29 -13.98 8.58
C THR A 150 7.14 -14.80 7.31
N PRO A 151 7.62 -16.04 7.27
CA PRO A 151 7.21 -16.98 6.24
C PRO A 151 5.72 -17.28 6.44
N TYR A 152 4.91 -17.04 5.42
CA TYR A 152 3.52 -17.45 5.42
C TYR A 152 3.38 -18.84 4.84
N GLU A 153 2.57 -19.68 5.46
CA GLU A 153 2.33 -21.06 5.00
C GLU A 153 1.86 -21.08 3.54
N GLY A 154 2.55 -21.86 2.71
CA GLY A 154 2.29 -21.96 1.26
C GLY A 154 2.88 -20.85 0.43
N PHE A 155 3.74 -20.01 1.02
CA PHE A 155 4.48 -18.98 0.33
C PHE A 155 5.98 -19.06 0.60
N ARG A 156 6.77 -18.92 -0.46
CA ARG A 156 8.21 -18.75 -0.40
C ARG A 156 8.53 -17.25 -0.37
N TYR A 157 9.37 -16.83 0.56
CA TYR A 157 9.87 -15.46 0.59
C TYR A 157 10.86 -15.23 -0.55
N VAL A 158 10.66 -14.19 -1.34
CA VAL A 158 11.50 -13.88 -2.52
C VAL A 158 12.47 -12.76 -2.23
N SER A 159 11.97 -11.60 -1.82
CA SER A 159 12.79 -10.41 -1.59
C SER A 159 12.07 -9.37 -0.75
N ILE A 160 12.85 -8.38 -0.27
CA ILE A 160 12.35 -7.15 0.33
C ILE A 160 13.01 -5.96 -0.35
N ARG A 161 12.24 -4.89 -0.57
CA ARG A 161 12.75 -3.57 -0.96
C ARG A 161 12.40 -2.55 0.11
N HIS A 162 13.41 -1.82 0.56
CA HIS A 162 13.25 -0.76 1.56
C HIS A 162 13.19 0.59 0.84
N ILE A 163 12.16 1.36 1.15
CA ILE A 163 12.02 2.75 0.68
C ILE A 163 12.09 3.65 1.91
N THR A 164 13.00 4.60 1.89
CA THR A 164 13.10 5.60 2.96
C THR A 164 13.28 6.97 2.34
N ASP A 165 12.53 7.94 2.85
CA ASP A 165 12.62 9.34 2.45
C ASP A 165 12.28 10.24 3.65
N VAL A 166 12.49 11.55 3.53
CA VAL A 166 12.09 12.55 4.53
C VAL A 166 11.14 13.54 3.87
N ILE A 167 9.97 13.69 4.46
CA ILE A 167 9.01 14.73 4.05
C ILE A 167 9.17 15.96 4.95
N HIS A 168 9.17 17.12 4.34
CA HIS A 168 9.24 18.41 5.01
C HIS A 168 7.86 19.05 5.03
N LEU A 169 7.21 19.09 6.18
CA LEU A 169 5.89 19.68 6.38
C LEU A 169 6.06 21.07 6.99
N GLU A 170 5.75 22.10 6.23
CA GLU A 170 5.89 23.50 6.64
C GLU A 170 4.53 24.15 6.99
N ASP A 171 3.42 23.42 6.77
CA ASP A 171 2.06 23.87 7.10
C ASP A 171 1.49 22.98 8.24
N PRO A 172 1.02 23.57 9.35
CA PRO A 172 0.31 22.85 10.40
C PRO A 172 -0.86 22.02 9.88
N ALA A 173 -1.54 22.44 8.81
CA ALA A 173 -2.64 21.71 8.21
C ALA A 173 -2.16 20.38 7.57
N ASP A 174 -0.98 20.38 6.95
CA ASP A 174 -0.40 19.17 6.36
C ASP A 174 0.07 18.19 7.45
N ILE A 175 0.62 18.70 8.57
CA ILE A 175 0.96 17.87 9.74
C ILE A 175 -0.29 17.18 10.29
N GLN A 176 -1.40 17.91 10.44
CA GLN A 176 -2.68 17.36 10.90
C GLN A 176 -3.27 16.38 9.90
N ALA A 177 -3.18 16.66 8.61
CA ALA A 177 -3.64 15.77 7.56
C ALA A 177 -2.87 14.46 7.57
N LEU A 178 -1.53 14.50 7.66
CA LEU A 178 -0.70 13.31 7.77
C LEU A 178 -1.06 12.48 9.01
N PHE A 179 -1.20 13.12 10.18
CA PHE A 179 -1.61 12.46 11.42
C PHE A 179 -2.98 11.77 11.26
N GLY A 180 -3.97 12.46 10.68
CA GLY A 180 -5.31 11.93 10.43
C GLY A 180 -5.35 10.72 9.50
N MET A 181 -4.35 10.55 8.63
CA MET A 181 -4.22 9.40 7.74
C MET A 181 -3.61 8.17 8.44
N THR A 182 -3.12 8.31 9.65
CA THR A 182 -2.47 7.23 10.41
C THR A 182 -3.42 6.59 11.42
N PRO A 183 -3.22 5.32 11.80
CA PRO A 183 -3.97 4.72 12.90
C PRO A 183 -3.68 5.37 14.26
N TYR A 184 -2.67 6.21 14.36
CA TYR A 184 -2.29 6.91 15.60
C TYR A 184 -3.39 7.88 16.05
N CYS A 185 -4.14 8.50 15.12
CA CYS A 185 -5.20 9.45 15.45
C CYS A 185 -6.29 8.86 16.38
N TRP A 186 -6.45 7.52 16.38
CA TRP A 186 -7.43 6.82 17.22
C TRP A 186 -6.88 6.36 18.57
N LYS A 187 -5.55 6.32 18.73
CA LYS A 187 -4.89 5.69 19.90
C LYS A 187 -4.02 6.66 20.69
N THR A 188 -3.73 7.84 20.16
CA THR A 188 -2.82 8.80 20.79
C THR A 188 -3.49 9.50 21.97
N PRO A 189 -2.81 9.60 23.14
CA PRO A 189 -3.28 10.41 24.26
C PRO A 189 -3.49 11.86 23.86
N LYS A 190 -4.49 12.53 24.48
CA LYS A 190 -4.85 13.91 24.17
C LYS A 190 -3.67 14.87 24.29
N ALA A 191 -2.80 14.68 25.31
CA ALA A 191 -1.60 15.48 25.48
C ALA A 191 -0.62 15.40 24.29
N GLY A 192 -0.46 14.21 23.67
CA GLY A 192 0.36 14.05 22.47
C GLY A 192 -0.23 14.76 21.27
N VAL A 193 -1.56 14.68 21.09
CA VAL A 193 -2.25 15.42 20.02
C VAL A 193 -2.08 16.93 20.21
N GLU A 194 -2.19 17.44 21.45
CA GLU A 194 -1.99 18.85 21.76
C GLU A 194 -0.54 19.32 21.49
N LYS A 195 0.46 18.45 21.72
CA LYS A 195 1.86 18.73 21.32
C LYS A 195 1.98 18.84 19.80
N LEU A 196 1.39 17.90 19.04
CA LEU A 196 1.43 17.91 17.58
C LEU A 196 0.74 19.15 16.99
N CYS A 197 -0.39 19.56 17.55
CA CYS A 197 -1.15 20.74 17.10
C CYS A 197 -0.38 22.07 17.27
N LYS A 198 0.65 22.11 18.10
CA LYS A 198 1.48 23.30 18.31
C LYS A 198 2.65 23.41 17.33
N LEU A 199 2.90 22.35 16.54
CA LEU A 199 3.98 22.38 15.56
C LEU A 199 3.59 23.26 14.37
N THR A 200 4.54 24.07 13.93
CA THR A 200 4.46 24.87 12.72
C THR A 200 5.15 24.22 11.54
N GLN A 201 6.07 23.30 11.81
CA GLN A 201 6.81 22.50 10.83
C GLN A 201 7.17 21.14 11.41
N LEU A 202 7.34 20.14 10.55
CA LEU A 202 7.79 18.80 10.94
C LEU A 202 8.55 18.15 9.79
N ASP A 203 9.81 17.82 10.04
CA ASP A 203 10.53 16.88 9.19
C ASP A 203 10.21 15.48 9.67
N CYS A 204 9.69 14.64 8.79
CA CYS A 204 9.22 13.33 9.17
C CYS A 204 9.69 12.26 8.20
N ARG A 205 10.33 11.23 8.75
CA ARG A 205 10.78 10.08 7.97
C ARG A 205 9.60 9.24 7.55
N ILE A 206 9.56 8.94 6.25
CA ILE A 206 8.70 7.90 5.69
C ILE A 206 9.56 6.70 5.33
N ALA A 207 9.17 5.53 5.82
CA ALA A 207 9.85 4.28 5.54
C ALA A 207 8.83 3.20 5.23
N PHE A 208 9.03 2.47 4.14
CA PHE A 208 8.15 1.39 3.71
C PHE A 208 8.97 0.17 3.34
N ASP A 209 8.46 -0.99 3.70
CA ASP A 209 9.00 -2.28 3.32
C ASP A 209 8.05 -2.95 2.34
N ILE A 210 8.57 -3.28 1.16
CA ILE A 210 7.86 -3.98 0.10
C ILE A 210 8.36 -5.42 0.08
N HIS A 211 7.60 -6.32 0.67
CA HIS A 211 7.89 -7.75 0.69
C HIS A 211 7.32 -8.41 -0.56
N VAL A 212 8.08 -9.32 -1.14
CA VAL A 212 7.64 -10.15 -2.27
C VAL A 212 7.66 -11.61 -1.87
N PHE A 213 6.54 -12.27 -2.06
CA PHE A 213 6.36 -13.70 -1.85
C PHE A 213 5.93 -14.37 -3.14
N GLU A 214 6.30 -15.63 -3.32
CA GLU A 214 5.82 -16.49 -4.40
C GLU A 214 5.01 -17.63 -3.80
N LYS A 215 3.82 -17.88 -4.37
CA LYS A 215 3.02 -19.04 -3.96
C LYS A 215 3.70 -20.32 -4.38
N GLU A 216 3.89 -21.23 -3.43
CA GLU A 216 4.43 -22.57 -3.66
C GLU A 216 3.53 -23.40 -4.57
N ARG A 217 4.13 -24.40 -5.22
CA ARG A 217 3.44 -25.28 -6.17
C ARG A 217 2.53 -26.29 -5.50
#